data_d3720581f4225ca64253ec30f3d22e09
#
_entry.id   d3720581f4225ca64253ec30f3d22e09
#
_cell.length_a   1.000
_cell.length_b   1.000
_cell.length_c   1.000
_cell.angle_alpha   90.00
_cell.angle_beta   90.00
_cell.angle_gamma   90.00
#
_symmetry.space_group_name_H-M   'P 1'
#
loop_
_entity.id
_entity.type
_entity.pdbx_description
1 polymer ?
#
loop_
_entity_poly.entity_id
_entity_poly.type
_entity_poly.pdbx_seq_one_letter_code
_entity_poly.pdbx_strand_id
1 'polypeptide(L)'
;MALMALDHTRDFFTIGPFDPRDVADPALFLTRWITHFCAPAFVLLSGLSAYLYGRGRGRAELSRFLLARGLWLILIEFTLINFAWGFDPSFYRGLGAGVIWVIGASMLVLAALIWLPRWPIAVIALGMIFGHNLVDGIRAEDLGAAGPLWRVLHDPGRIQITETFRIYTLYALIPWAGVMAAGCLLGPTMLQDPETRRRRLYQLGAAITAGFVLLRATNLYGDPAPWSMQATPLATILSFINTEKYPPSLLFLMMTLGPSLMLLAAFEHTRGWIAGGLATFGRVPFFYYVVHLYLIHALAIAAAFEMVGVLVARAPEIGLGLPGVYLAWLVVLALLYPLCRWFAGVKARRKEWWWSYL
;
A
#
# COMPACT_ATOMS: atom_id res chain seq x y z
N MET A 1 -7.87 -5.05 -2.37
CA MET A 1 -9.05 -4.32 -1.86
C MET A 1 -9.61 -4.97 -0.59
N ALA A 2 -10.12 -6.20 -0.63
CA ALA A 2 -10.72 -6.84 0.56
C ALA A 2 -9.76 -6.89 1.77
N LEU A 3 -8.50 -7.32 1.57
CA LEU A 3 -7.48 -7.34 2.62
C LEU A 3 -7.13 -5.93 3.17
N MET A 4 -7.18 -4.91 2.33
CA MET A 4 -6.97 -3.53 2.77
C MET A 4 -8.08 -3.06 3.71
N ALA A 5 -9.35 -3.42 3.42
CA ALA A 5 -10.43 -3.15 4.36
C ALA A 5 -10.25 -3.91 5.68
N LEU A 6 -9.67 -5.12 5.68
CA LEU A 6 -9.32 -5.83 6.91
C LEU A 6 -8.29 -5.07 7.75
N ASP A 7 -7.25 -4.52 7.10
CA ASP A 7 -6.23 -3.70 7.77
C ASP A 7 -6.86 -2.52 8.51
N HIS A 8 -7.65 -1.73 7.78
CA HIS A 8 -8.28 -0.55 8.35
C HIS A 8 -9.40 -0.90 9.35
N THR A 9 -10.17 -1.99 9.13
CA THR A 9 -11.14 -2.44 10.14
C THR A 9 -10.43 -2.83 11.43
N ARG A 10 -9.31 -3.51 11.37
CA ARG A 10 -8.49 -3.79 12.55
C ARG A 10 -8.09 -2.49 13.26
N ASP A 11 -7.58 -1.49 12.52
CA ASP A 11 -7.11 -0.23 13.10
C ASP A 11 -8.22 0.56 13.81
N PHE A 12 -9.46 0.48 13.32
CA PHE A 12 -10.61 1.18 13.91
C PHE A 12 -11.37 0.39 14.98
N PHE A 13 -11.31 -0.95 14.96
CA PHE A 13 -12.18 -1.78 15.82
C PHE A 13 -11.42 -2.56 16.90
N THR A 14 -10.07 -2.71 16.83
CA THR A 14 -9.34 -3.49 17.84
C THR A 14 -9.26 -2.76 19.17
N ILE A 15 -9.50 -3.50 20.27
CA ILE A 15 -9.43 -2.98 21.64
C ILE A 15 -7.98 -2.71 22.08
N GLY A 16 -7.78 -1.61 22.79
CA GLY A 16 -6.58 -1.27 23.56
C GLY A 16 -5.34 -0.96 22.74
N PRO A 17 -4.23 -0.63 23.40
CA PRO A 17 -2.92 -0.60 22.75
C PRO A 17 -2.50 -2.04 22.42
N PHE A 18 -2.27 -2.32 21.15
CA PHE A 18 -1.78 -3.60 20.66
C PHE A 18 -0.58 -3.38 19.74
N ASP A 19 0.41 -4.26 19.81
CA ASP A 19 1.46 -4.32 18.78
C ASP A 19 1.16 -5.49 17.83
N PRO A 20 0.70 -5.21 16.60
CA PRO A 20 0.42 -6.26 15.65
C PRO A 20 1.70 -6.93 15.10
N ARG A 21 2.89 -6.53 15.56
CA ARG A 21 4.18 -7.17 15.26
C ARG A 21 4.62 -8.12 16.36
N ASP A 22 3.85 -8.19 17.45
CA ASP A 22 4.15 -9.10 18.54
C ASP A 22 4.02 -10.56 18.09
N VAL A 23 5.12 -11.27 18.07
CA VAL A 23 5.17 -12.68 17.70
C VAL A 23 4.55 -13.61 18.78
N ALA A 24 4.24 -13.07 19.96
CA ALA A 24 3.52 -13.79 21.02
C ALA A 24 2.01 -13.89 20.75
N ASP A 25 1.45 -13.02 19.88
CA ASP A 25 0.07 -13.14 19.35
C ASP A 25 0.08 -13.51 17.85
N PRO A 26 0.20 -14.79 17.51
CA PRO A 26 0.25 -15.23 16.12
C PRO A 26 -0.97 -14.85 15.28
N ALA A 27 -2.16 -14.82 15.90
CA ALA A 27 -3.40 -14.54 15.17
C ALA A 27 -3.46 -13.07 14.73
N LEU A 28 -3.13 -12.15 15.62
CA LEU A 28 -3.04 -10.72 15.32
C LEU A 28 -1.89 -10.42 14.35
N PHE A 29 -0.72 -11.04 14.59
CA PHE A 29 0.44 -10.92 13.71
C PHE A 29 0.10 -11.33 12.27
N LEU A 30 -0.47 -12.53 12.06
CA LEU A 30 -0.81 -13.03 10.74
C LEU A 30 -1.92 -12.21 10.07
N THR A 31 -2.87 -11.68 10.85
CA THR A 31 -3.89 -10.76 10.35
C THR A 31 -3.25 -9.49 9.76
N ARG A 32 -2.26 -8.91 10.44
CA ARG A 32 -1.50 -7.78 9.90
C ARG A 32 -0.61 -8.21 8.72
N TRP A 33 0.09 -9.32 8.86
CA TRP A 33 1.04 -9.79 7.85
C TRP A 33 0.40 -9.98 6.47
N ILE A 34 -0.80 -10.57 6.41
CA ILE A 34 -1.50 -10.75 5.13
C ILE A 34 -1.90 -9.42 4.49
N THR A 35 -2.09 -8.36 5.26
CA THR A 35 -2.41 -7.03 4.73
C THR A 35 -1.18 -6.29 4.18
N HIS A 36 0.03 -6.73 4.51
CA HIS A 36 1.29 -6.19 3.97
C HIS A 36 1.38 -6.25 2.44
N PHE A 37 0.71 -7.21 1.81
CA PHE A 37 0.68 -7.36 0.36
C PHE A 37 -0.05 -6.21 -0.36
N CYS A 38 -0.90 -5.44 0.33
CA CYS A 38 -1.75 -4.44 -0.29
C CYS A 38 -0.95 -3.28 -0.91
N ALA A 39 -0.13 -2.58 -0.14
CA ALA A 39 0.58 -1.40 -0.61
C ALA A 39 1.59 -1.71 -1.74
N PRO A 40 2.46 -2.74 -1.62
CA PRO A 40 3.37 -3.13 -2.70
C PRO A 40 2.65 -3.49 -3.99
N ALA A 41 1.55 -4.26 -3.89
CA ALA A 41 0.74 -4.62 -5.05
C ALA A 41 0.10 -3.39 -5.71
N PHE A 42 -0.44 -2.44 -4.93
CA PHE A 42 -1.05 -1.24 -5.49
C PHE A 42 -0.04 -0.35 -6.20
N VAL A 43 1.13 -0.15 -5.62
CA VAL A 43 2.19 0.66 -6.24
C VAL A 43 2.72 0.00 -7.51
N LEU A 44 3.00 -1.31 -7.48
CA LEU A 44 3.43 -2.09 -8.65
C LEU A 44 2.39 -2.03 -9.79
N LEU A 45 1.11 -2.30 -9.46
CA LEU A 45 0.01 -2.28 -10.42
C LEU A 45 -0.27 -0.87 -10.97
N SER A 46 -0.01 0.19 -10.20
CA SER A 46 -0.10 1.56 -10.68
C SER A 46 0.94 1.85 -11.75
N GLY A 47 2.18 1.39 -11.56
CA GLY A 47 3.24 1.49 -12.58
C GLY A 47 2.91 0.66 -13.83
N LEU A 48 2.40 -0.56 -13.65
CA LEU A 48 1.93 -1.41 -14.73
C LEU A 48 0.80 -0.74 -15.53
N SER A 49 -0.17 -0.15 -14.83
CA SER A 49 -1.29 0.57 -15.45
C SER A 49 -0.82 1.79 -16.23
N ALA A 50 0.19 2.50 -15.74
CA ALA A 50 0.81 3.62 -16.45
C ALA A 50 1.40 3.17 -17.80
N TYR A 51 2.11 2.04 -17.82
CA TYR A 51 2.61 1.46 -19.07
C TYR A 51 1.49 1.12 -20.06
N LEU A 52 0.44 0.44 -19.59
CA LEU A 52 -0.69 0.04 -20.42
C LEU A 52 -1.45 1.26 -20.96
N TYR A 53 -1.63 2.30 -20.15
CA TYR A 53 -2.23 3.56 -20.57
C TYR A 53 -1.39 4.28 -21.62
N GLY A 54 -0.05 4.27 -21.48
CA GLY A 54 0.90 4.90 -22.40
C GLY A 54 1.01 4.23 -23.76
N ARG A 55 0.43 3.02 -23.95
CA ARG A 55 0.45 2.35 -25.26
C ARG A 55 -0.30 3.14 -26.32
N GLY A 56 0.40 3.37 -27.43
CA GLY A 56 -0.16 4.17 -28.55
C GLY A 56 -0.24 5.68 -28.27
N ARG A 57 0.30 6.14 -27.14
CA ARG A 57 0.38 7.56 -26.76
C ARG A 57 1.82 8.05 -26.76
N GLY A 58 2.02 9.34 -27.00
CA GLY A 58 3.34 9.98 -26.89
C GLY A 58 3.80 10.10 -25.43
N ARG A 59 5.13 10.13 -25.21
CA ARG A 59 5.73 10.31 -23.87
C ARG A 59 5.21 11.57 -23.18
N ALA A 60 5.01 12.66 -23.91
CA ALA A 60 4.48 13.93 -23.36
C ALA A 60 3.04 13.77 -22.84
N GLU A 61 2.20 13.01 -23.54
CA GLU A 61 0.81 12.74 -23.11
C GLU A 61 0.80 11.90 -21.85
N LEU A 62 1.59 10.82 -21.82
CA LEU A 62 1.74 9.97 -20.64
C LEU A 62 2.29 10.76 -19.46
N SER A 63 3.34 11.57 -19.66
CA SER A 63 3.92 12.40 -18.59
C SER A 63 2.89 13.37 -18.01
N ARG A 64 2.14 14.09 -18.86
CA ARG A 64 1.06 14.98 -18.39
C ARG A 64 -0.03 14.25 -17.62
N PHE A 65 -0.42 13.07 -18.09
CA PHE A 65 -1.40 12.23 -17.36
C PHE A 65 -0.88 11.83 -15.98
N LEU A 66 0.37 11.37 -15.88
CA LEU A 66 1.00 10.97 -14.61
C LEU A 66 1.13 12.15 -13.64
N LEU A 67 1.54 13.33 -14.15
CA LEU A 67 1.63 14.55 -13.35
C LEU A 67 0.26 14.97 -12.81
N ALA A 68 -0.74 15.08 -13.68
CA ALA A 68 -2.08 15.50 -13.27
C ALA A 68 -2.71 14.52 -12.27
N ARG A 69 -2.58 13.22 -12.52
CA ARG A 69 -3.10 12.18 -11.63
C ARG A 69 -2.32 12.09 -10.32
N GLY A 70 -0.99 12.23 -10.36
CA GLY A 70 -0.16 12.25 -9.16
C GLY A 70 -0.50 13.40 -8.24
N LEU A 71 -0.62 14.62 -8.78
CA LEU A 71 -1.04 15.81 -8.02
C LEU A 71 -2.46 15.67 -7.45
N TRP A 72 -3.39 15.11 -8.26
CA TRP A 72 -4.73 14.80 -7.80
C TRP A 72 -4.75 13.85 -6.59
N LEU A 73 -4.00 12.75 -6.65
CA LEU A 73 -3.91 11.80 -5.55
C LEU A 73 -3.31 12.43 -4.28
N ILE A 74 -2.28 13.26 -4.42
CA ILE A 74 -1.69 14.01 -3.31
C ILE A 74 -2.72 14.96 -2.67
N LEU A 75 -3.49 15.68 -3.50
CA LEU A 75 -4.55 16.56 -3.01
C LEU A 75 -5.62 15.78 -2.23
N ILE A 76 -6.07 14.65 -2.77
CA ILE A 76 -7.07 13.80 -2.13
C ILE A 76 -6.55 13.20 -0.81
N GLU A 77 -5.29 12.79 -0.75
CA GLU A 77 -4.68 12.32 0.50
C GLU A 77 -4.78 13.37 1.60
N PHE A 78 -4.32 14.61 1.30
CA PHE A 78 -4.30 15.69 2.28
C PHE A 78 -5.66 16.35 2.56
N THR A 79 -6.70 15.97 1.84
CA THR A 79 -8.07 16.44 2.08
C THR A 79 -8.99 15.30 2.52
N LEU A 80 -9.55 14.57 1.59
CA LEU A 80 -10.60 13.56 1.87
C LEU A 80 -10.09 12.40 2.73
N ILE A 81 -8.87 11.90 2.45
CA ILE A 81 -8.36 10.73 3.16
C ILE A 81 -7.98 11.08 4.60
N ASN A 82 -7.27 12.20 4.79
CA ASN A 82 -6.94 12.65 6.14
C ASN A 82 -8.19 12.94 6.96
N PHE A 83 -9.23 13.53 6.37
CA PHE A 83 -10.50 13.73 7.06
C PHE A 83 -11.18 12.40 7.43
N ALA A 84 -11.13 11.39 6.55
CA ALA A 84 -11.72 10.08 6.79
C ALA A 84 -11.11 9.36 8.02
N TRP A 85 -9.84 9.62 8.33
CA TRP A 85 -9.17 9.02 9.48
C TRP A 85 -9.60 9.61 10.83
N GLY A 86 -10.05 10.85 10.90
CA GLY A 86 -10.35 11.50 12.18
C GLY A 86 -11.78 12.03 12.32
N PHE A 87 -12.49 12.30 11.23
CA PHE A 87 -13.77 13.03 11.18
C PHE A 87 -13.76 14.36 11.98
N ASP A 88 -12.57 14.91 12.20
CA ASP A 88 -12.33 16.10 12.99
C ASP A 88 -11.61 17.16 12.12
N PRO A 89 -12.22 18.33 11.88
CA PRO A 89 -11.56 19.41 11.14
C PRO A 89 -10.24 19.89 11.77
N SER A 90 -10.08 19.75 13.09
CA SER A 90 -8.84 20.08 13.77
C SER A 90 -7.69 19.12 13.43
N PHE A 91 -8.00 17.95 12.85
CA PHE A 91 -7.03 16.99 12.35
C PHE A 91 -6.09 17.59 11.29
N TYR A 92 -6.54 18.60 10.54
CA TYR A 92 -5.70 19.31 9.57
C TYR A 92 -4.48 20.05 10.18
N ARG A 93 -4.36 20.11 11.50
CA ARG A 93 -3.11 20.52 12.16
C ARG A 93 -2.00 19.48 12.07
N GLY A 94 -2.34 18.23 11.75
CA GLY A 94 -1.40 17.11 11.59
C GLY A 94 -1.78 16.20 10.45
N LEU A 95 -1.32 16.51 9.22
CA LEU A 95 -1.63 15.72 8.02
C LEU A 95 -0.72 14.50 7.91
N GLY A 96 -1.32 13.36 7.55
CA GLY A 96 -0.59 12.13 7.23
C GLY A 96 -0.32 12.00 5.73
N ALA A 97 0.93 11.75 5.35
CA ALA A 97 1.32 11.40 4.00
C ALA A 97 1.34 9.86 3.88
N GLY A 98 0.17 9.28 3.57
CA GLY A 98 -0.09 7.84 3.53
C GLY A 98 0.14 7.20 2.16
N VAL A 99 -0.54 6.09 1.89
CA VAL A 99 -0.31 5.28 0.69
C VAL A 99 -0.77 5.97 -0.60
N ILE A 100 -1.85 6.75 -0.58
CA ILE A 100 -2.33 7.47 -1.78
C ILE A 100 -1.36 8.60 -2.11
N TRP A 101 -0.82 9.29 -1.08
CA TRP A 101 0.24 10.27 -1.27
C TRP A 101 1.45 9.65 -1.97
N VAL A 102 1.98 8.50 -1.49
CA VAL A 102 3.18 7.92 -2.10
C VAL A 102 2.93 7.38 -3.51
N ILE A 103 1.73 6.87 -3.80
CA ILE A 103 1.35 6.50 -5.17
C ILE A 103 1.37 7.75 -6.06
N GLY A 104 0.78 8.86 -5.60
CA GLY A 104 0.80 10.14 -6.32
C GLY A 104 2.21 10.66 -6.54
N ALA A 105 3.03 10.74 -5.48
CA ALA A 105 4.42 11.19 -5.56
C ALA A 105 5.28 10.29 -6.47
N SER A 106 5.09 8.97 -6.40
CA SER A 106 5.77 8.02 -7.30
C SER A 106 5.35 8.20 -8.77
N MET A 107 4.09 8.60 -9.04
CA MET A 107 3.67 8.98 -10.40
C MET A 107 4.41 10.22 -10.91
N LEU A 108 4.67 11.22 -10.05
CA LEU A 108 5.48 12.38 -10.43
C LEU A 108 6.91 11.98 -10.81
N VAL A 109 7.52 11.09 -10.01
CA VAL A 109 8.85 10.52 -10.33
C VAL A 109 8.81 9.75 -11.65
N LEU A 110 7.82 8.87 -11.83
CA LEU A 110 7.66 8.09 -13.05
C LEU A 110 7.45 8.99 -14.27
N ALA A 111 6.71 10.11 -14.14
CA ALA A 111 6.50 11.08 -15.21
C ALA A 111 7.81 11.70 -15.75
N ALA A 112 8.83 11.80 -14.90
CA ALA A 112 10.18 12.17 -15.31
C ALA A 112 10.96 10.98 -15.92
N LEU A 113 10.88 9.81 -15.28
CA LEU A 113 11.64 8.64 -15.70
C LEU A 113 11.27 8.11 -17.09
N ILE A 114 10.01 8.22 -17.50
CA ILE A 114 9.54 7.70 -18.81
C ILE A 114 10.20 8.40 -20.03
N TRP A 115 10.88 9.52 -19.84
CA TRP A 115 11.66 10.17 -20.90
C TRP A 115 12.96 9.44 -21.21
N LEU A 116 13.44 8.63 -20.25
CA LEU A 116 14.64 7.81 -20.43
C LEU A 116 14.34 6.53 -21.26
N PRO A 117 15.35 5.90 -21.87
CA PRO A 117 15.25 4.54 -22.36
C PRO A 117 14.94 3.56 -21.21
N ARG A 118 14.49 2.35 -21.55
CA ARG A 118 14.08 1.36 -20.53
C ARG A 118 15.22 0.90 -19.61
N TRP A 119 16.45 0.78 -20.14
CA TRP A 119 17.56 0.28 -19.33
C TRP A 119 17.98 1.25 -18.20
N PRO A 120 18.06 2.59 -18.39
CA PRO A 120 18.30 3.49 -17.26
C PRO A 120 17.15 3.47 -16.25
N ILE A 121 15.90 3.35 -16.70
CA ILE A 121 14.75 3.21 -15.77
C ILE A 121 14.95 1.94 -14.92
N ALA A 122 15.40 0.83 -15.52
CA ALA A 122 15.64 -0.41 -14.78
C ALA A 122 16.77 -0.24 -13.76
N VAL A 123 17.89 0.38 -14.13
CA VAL A 123 19.01 0.64 -13.21
C VAL A 123 18.56 1.53 -12.04
N ILE A 124 17.84 2.62 -12.32
CA ILE A 124 17.32 3.53 -11.28
C ILE A 124 16.33 2.80 -10.37
N ALA A 125 15.36 2.07 -10.94
CA ALA A 125 14.36 1.33 -10.16
C ALA A 125 15.01 0.27 -9.25
N LEU A 126 15.95 -0.51 -9.77
CA LEU A 126 16.70 -1.49 -8.99
C LEU A 126 17.60 -0.81 -7.95
N GLY A 127 18.27 0.30 -8.30
CA GLY A 127 19.02 1.09 -7.33
C GLY A 127 18.16 1.61 -6.18
N MET A 128 16.95 2.10 -6.47
CA MET A 128 15.99 2.53 -5.47
C MET A 128 15.49 1.37 -4.60
N ILE A 129 15.28 0.17 -5.15
CA ILE A 129 14.77 -0.99 -4.42
C ILE A 129 15.88 -1.67 -3.61
N PHE A 130 17.05 -1.91 -4.23
CA PHE A 130 18.12 -2.69 -3.60
C PHE A 130 19.10 -1.82 -2.81
N GLY A 131 19.25 -0.54 -3.15
CA GLY A 131 20.26 0.34 -2.57
C GLY A 131 19.79 1.19 -1.38
N HIS A 132 18.48 1.40 -1.22
CA HIS A 132 18.01 2.33 -0.19
C HIS A 132 18.38 1.91 1.25
N ASN A 133 18.45 0.61 1.55
CA ASN A 133 18.86 0.14 2.89
C ASN A 133 20.33 0.44 3.22
N LEU A 134 21.18 0.80 2.23
CA LEU A 134 22.55 1.26 2.50
C LEU A 134 22.61 2.58 3.26
N VAL A 135 21.52 3.34 3.22
CA VAL A 135 21.42 4.66 3.85
C VAL A 135 20.50 4.69 5.07
N ASP A 136 20.09 3.52 5.58
CA ASP A 136 19.23 3.39 6.79
C ASP A 136 19.86 4.05 8.03
N GLY A 137 21.20 4.14 8.06
CA GLY A 137 21.92 4.80 9.16
C GLY A 137 21.87 6.34 9.14
N ILE A 138 21.41 6.95 8.04
CA ILE A 138 21.31 8.41 7.91
C ILE A 138 19.95 8.86 8.45
N ARG A 139 19.94 9.61 9.55
CA ARG A 139 18.72 10.14 10.15
C ARG A 139 18.43 11.56 9.68
N ALA A 140 17.15 11.89 9.59
CA ALA A 140 16.73 13.23 9.18
C ALA A 140 17.22 14.33 10.15
N GLU A 141 17.36 14.01 11.44
CA GLU A 141 17.86 14.90 12.46
C GLU A 141 19.32 15.33 12.20
N ASP A 142 20.11 14.46 11.57
CA ASP A 142 21.54 14.70 11.29
C ASP A 142 21.75 15.63 10.10
N LEU A 143 20.71 15.84 9.27
CA LEU A 143 20.79 16.58 8.01
C LEU A 143 20.38 18.05 8.10
N GLY A 144 20.05 18.55 9.28
CA GLY A 144 19.69 19.96 9.48
C GLY A 144 18.56 20.43 8.55
N ALA A 145 18.82 21.44 7.71
CA ALA A 145 17.84 21.98 6.78
C ALA A 145 17.36 20.98 5.71
N ALA A 146 18.12 19.94 5.40
CA ALA A 146 17.74 18.89 4.46
C ALA A 146 16.91 17.77 5.13
N GLY A 147 16.80 17.75 6.45
CA GLY A 147 16.05 16.77 7.20
C GLY A 147 14.60 16.58 6.75
N PRO A 148 13.80 17.63 6.56
CA PRO A 148 12.43 17.50 6.04
C PRO A 148 12.35 16.81 4.68
N LEU A 149 13.29 17.06 3.78
CA LEU A 149 13.36 16.35 2.50
C LEU A 149 13.68 14.87 2.70
N TRP A 150 14.61 14.55 3.62
CA TRP A 150 14.98 13.18 3.93
C TRP A 150 13.83 12.41 4.58
N ARG A 151 12.98 13.07 5.38
CA ARG A 151 11.72 12.50 5.88
C ARG A 151 10.78 12.05 4.76
N VAL A 152 10.76 12.77 3.66
CA VAL A 152 9.97 12.41 2.47
C VAL A 152 10.63 11.28 1.68
N LEU A 153 11.96 11.32 1.56
CA LEU A 153 12.68 10.41 0.67
C LEU A 153 12.93 9.03 1.28
N HIS A 154 13.36 8.97 2.55
CA HIS A 154 13.87 7.72 3.10
C HIS A 154 13.56 7.45 4.58
N ASP A 155 13.65 8.44 5.47
CA ASP A 155 13.50 8.28 6.92
C ASP A 155 12.13 8.83 7.39
N PRO A 156 11.02 8.07 7.26
CA PRO A 156 9.67 8.58 7.55
C PRO A 156 9.54 9.12 8.96
N GLY A 157 8.69 10.12 9.13
CA GLY A 157 8.47 10.71 10.45
C GLY A 157 7.81 12.08 10.39
N ARG A 158 7.93 12.81 11.49
CA ARG A 158 7.31 14.12 11.65
C ARG A 158 8.13 15.22 10.98
N ILE A 159 7.44 16.05 10.18
CA ILE A 159 7.95 17.30 9.62
C ILE A 159 7.16 18.44 10.25
N GLN A 160 7.81 19.29 11.03
CA GLN A 160 7.20 20.48 11.61
C GLN A 160 7.27 21.62 10.59
N ILE A 161 6.11 22.15 10.18
CA ILE A 161 6.02 23.25 9.21
C ILE A 161 5.86 24.60 9.91
N THR A 162 4.94 24.67 10.89
CA THR A 162 4.76 25.82 11.80
C THR A 162 4.61 25.31 13.22
N GLU A 163 4.50 26.18 14.21
CA GLU A 163 4.27 25.77 15.61
C GLU A 163 3.04 24.90 15.78
N THR A 164 2.01 25.11 14.95
CA THR A 164 0.71 24.41 15.06
C THR A 164 0.42 23.43 13.92
N PHE A 165 1.23 23.43 12.85
CA PHE A 165 1.01 22.60 11.68
C PHE A 165 2.19 21.67 11.41
N ARG A 166 1.89 20.38 11.22
CA ARG A 166 2.86 19.31 10.97
C ARG A 166 2.39 18.33 9.91
N ILE A 167 3.32 17.67 9.24
CA ILE A 167 3.06 16.57 8.32
C ILE A 167 3.79 15.33 8.87
N TYR A 168 3.10 14.19 8.84
CA TYR A 168 3.69 12.90 9.14
C TYR A 168 3.87 12.11 7.84
N THR A 169 5.12 11.89 7.44
CA THR A 169 5.41 10.97 6.35
C THR A 169 5.40 9.54 6.89
N LEU A 170 4.56 8.69 6.33
CA LEU A 170 4.49 7.26 6.67
C LEU A 170 5.22 6.41 5.62
N TYR A 171 5.24 6.87 4.37
CA TYR A 171 5.78 6.15 3.23
C TYR A 171 6.96 6.89 2.63
N ALA A 172 8.16 6.30 2.69
CA ALA A 172 9.37 6.85 2.07
C ALA A 172 9.31 6.76 0.55
N LEU A 173 9.60 7.84 -0.16
CA LEU A 173 9.39 7.92 -1.62
C LEU A 173 10.35 7.02 -2.41
N ILE A 174 11.63 6.92 -2.01
CA ILE A 174 12.65 6.21 -2.80
C ILE A 174 12.26 4.77 -3.10
N PRO A 175 12.02 3.87 -2.11
CA PRO A 175 11.69 2.48 -2.43
C PRO A 175 10.38 2.34 -3.19
N TRP A 176 9.38 3.15 -2.88
CA TRP A 176 8.07 3.06 -3.53
C TRP A 176 8.08 3.55 -4.98
N ALA A 177 8.83 4.62 -5.29
CA ALA A 177 9.03 5.07 -6.67
C ALA A 177 9.78 3.99 -7.49
N GLY A 178 10.74 3.29 -6.87
CA GLY A 178 11.40 2.13 -7.47
C GLY A 178 10.41 1.01 -7.80
N VAL A 179 9.51 0.66 -6.87
CA VAL A 179 8.46 -0.36 -7.10
C VAL A 179 7.51 0.06 -8.22
N MET A 180 7.12 1.33 -8.29
CA MET A 180 6.26 1.83 -9.38
C MET A 180 6.97 1.76 -10.73
N ALA A 181 8.25 2.15 -10.80
CA ALA A 181 9.05 2.05 -12.02
C ALA A 181 9.24 0.58 -12.44
N ALA A 182 9.46 -0.34 -11.50
CA ALA A 182 9.51 -1.78 -11.76
C ALA A 182 8.17 -2.30 -12.33
N GLY A 183 7.04 -1.83 -11.81
CA GLY A 183 5.71 -2.12 -12.35
C GLY A 183 5.54 -1.66 -13.80
N CYS A 184 6.03 -0.45 -14.13
CA CYS A 184 6.04 0.05 -15.51
C CYS A 184 6.91 -0.83 -16.43
N LEU A 185 8.06 -1.27 -15.96
CA LEU A 185 8.95 -2.18 -16.69
C LEU A 185 8.36 -3.58 -16.90
N LEU A 186 7.49 -4.04 -16.00
CA LEU A 186 6.77 -5.30 -16.14
C LEU A 186 5.73 -5.27 -17.28
N GLY A 187 5.34 -4.08 -17.73
CA GLY A 187 4.28 -3.87 -18.72
C GLY A 187 4.39 -4.71 -19.99
N PRO A 188 5.57 -4.83 -20.66
CA PRO A 188 5.73 -5.69 -21.83
C PRO A 188 5.38 -7.16 -21.60
N THR A 189 5.65 -7.68 -20.40
CA THR A 189 5.33 -9.06 -20.04
C THR A 189 3.81 -9.30 -20.09
N MET A 190 3.01 -8.31 -19.71
CA MET A 190 1.55 -8.41 -19.70
C MET A 190 0.94 -8.47 -21.09
N LEU A 191 1.71 -8.16 -22.12
CA LEU A 191 1.27 -8.18 -23.53
C LEU A 191 1.62 -9.48 -24.25
N GLN A 192 2.32 -10.38 -23.61
CA GLN A 192 2.68 -11.68 -24.16
C GLN A 192 1.46 -12.59 -24.16
N ASP A 193 1.59 -13.69 -24.92
CA ASP A 193 0.58 -14.75 -24.86
C ASP A 193 0.40 -15.25 -23.40
N PRO A 194 -0.78 -15.78 -23.06
CA PRO A 194 -1.12 -16.12 -21.68
C PRO A 194 -0.16 -17.14 -21.03
N GLU A 195 0.36 -18.09 -21.80
CA GLU A 195 1.25 -19.13 -21.27
C GLU A 195 2.62 -18.55 -20.93
N THR A 196 3.24 -17.83 -21.86
CA THR A 196 4.53 -17.16 -21.68
C THR A 196 4.46 -16.13 -20.56
N ARG A 197 3.38 -15.34 -20.51
CA ARG A 197 3.15 -14.35 -19.43
C ARG A 197 3.12 -15.00 -18.06
N ARG A 198 2.29 -16.04 -17.88
CA ARG A 198 2.19 -16.76 -16.60
C ARG A 198 3.50 -17.38 -16.19
N ARG A 199 4.17 -18.08 -17.13
CA ARG A 199 5.47 -18.68 -16.87
C ARG A 199 6.47 -17.64 -16.36
N ARG A 200 6.56 -16.47 -17.01
CA ARG A 200 7.47 -15.38 -16.58
C ARG A 200 7.09 -14.81 -15.22
N LEU A 201 5.80 -14.61 -14.96
CA LEU A 201 5.34 -14.11 -13.66
C LEU A 201 5.67 -15.11 -12.54
N TYR A 202 5.46 -16.43 -12.76
CA TYR A 202 5.83 -17.45 -11.80
C TYR A 202 7.36 -17.53 -11.61
N GLN A 203 8.15 -17.48 -12.66
CA GLN A 203 9.60 -17.53 -12.57
C GLN A 203 10.16 -16.31 -11.81
N LEU A 204 9.69 -15.11 -12.15
CA LEU A 204 10.11 -13.88 -11.48
C LEU A 204 9.65 -13.87 -10.02
N GLY A 205 8.40 -14.21 -9.76
CA GLY A 205 7.86 -14.27 -8.40
C GLY A 205 8.58 -15.30 -7.54
N ALA A 206 8.83 -16.50 -8.06
CA ALA A 206 9.59 -17.54 -7.37
C ALA A 206 11.04 -17.13 -7.10
N ALA A 207 11.72 -16.50 -8.07
CA ALA A 207 13.08 -16.00 -7.89
C ALA A 207 13.17 -14.92 -6.80
N ILE A 208 12.22 -13.97 -6.78
CA ILE A 208 12.15 -12.92 -5.74
C ILE A 208 11.87 -13.55 -4.37
N THR A 209 10.94 -14.50 -4.28
CA THR A 209 10.61 -15.18 -3.02
C THR A 209 11.78 -16.04 -2.51
N ALA A 210 12.46 -16.76 -3.39
CA ALA A 210 13.66 -17.51 -3.03
C ALA A 210 14.79 -16.57 -2.57
N GLY A 211 14.98 -15.45 -3.29
CA GLY A 211 15.92 -14.41 -2.90
C GLY A 211 15.61 -13.82 -1.52
N PHE A 212 14.33 -13.59 -1.20
CA PHE A 212 13.90 -13.21 0.14
C PHE A 212 14.38 -14.22 1.19
N VAL A 213 14.04 -15.50 0.99
CA VAL A 213 14.38 -16.55 1.96
C VAL A 213 15.90 -16.65 2.17
N LEU A 214 16.66 -16.65 1.08
CA LEU A 214 18.12 -16.75 1.13
C LEU A 214 18.76 -15.53 1.82
N LEU A 215 18.37 -14.32 1.44
CA LEU A 215 18.94 -13.09 2.00
C LEU A 215 18.50 -12.91 3.46
N ARG A 216 17.23 -13.18 3.79
CA ARG A 216 16.71 -13.10 5.16
C ARG A 216 17.42 -14.07 6.09
N ALA A 217 17.72 -15.29 5.62
CA ALA A 217 18.43 -16.29 6.41
C ALA A 217 19.82 -15.84 6.87
N THR A 218 20.47 -14.94 6.14
CA THR A 218 21.81 -14.43 6.46
C THR A 218 21.81 -13.32 7.51
N ASN A 219 20.73 -12.58 7.70
CA ASN A 219 20.67 -11.33 8.48
C ASN A 219 21.74 -10.27 8.10
N LEU A 220 22.29 -10.33 6.87
CA LEU A 220 23.38 -9.43 6.47
C LEU A 220 22.91 -8.10 5.91
N TYR A 221 21.77 -8.09 5.21
CA TYR A 221 21.31 -6.93 4.47
C TYR A 221 19.81 -6.96 4.19
N GLY A 222 19.24 -5.78 3.97
CA GLY A 222 17.90 -5.60 3.40
C GLY A 222 16.76 -5.51 4.40
N ASP A 223 17.06 -5.51 5.70
CA ASP A 223 16.11 -5.19 6.76
C ASP A 223 16.86 -4.67 7.99
N PRO A 224 16.41 -3.57 8.63
CA PRO A 224 17.07 -3.03 9.82
C PRO A 224 16.87 -3.90 11.06
N ALA A 225 15.83 -4.77 11.06
CA ALA A 225 15.52 -5.66 12.18
C ALA A 225 15.87 -7.11 11.82
N PRO A 226 16.97 -7.68 12.33
CA PRO A 226 17.32 -9.07 12.10
C PRO A 226 16.29 -10.01 12.76
N TRP A 227 16.04 -11.15 12.12
CA TRP A 227 15.27 -12.21 12.77
C TRP A 227 16.11 -12.97 13.79
N SER A 228 15.46 -13.55 14.78
CA SER A 228 16.12 -14.36 15.80
C SER A 228 15.28 -15.58 16.19
N MET A 229 15.98 -16.60 16.72
CA MET A 229 15.33 -17.77 17.32
C MET A 229 14.48 -17.32 18.51
N GLN A 230 13.25 -17.79 18.56
CA GLN A 230 12.29 -17.48 19.63
C GLN A 230 12.00 -18.72 20.47
N ALA A 231 11.24 -18.57 21.56
CA ALA A 231 10.90 -19.65 22.48
C ALA A 231 10.15 -20.83 21.82
N THR A 232 9.45 -20.59 20.71
CA THR A 232 8.73 -21.63 19.97
C THR A 232 9.11 -21.61 18.50
N PRO A 233 8.99 -22.76 17.78
CA PRO A 233 9.21 -22.80 16.33
C PRO A 233 8.27 -21.83 15.57
N LEU A 234 7.01 -21.72 15.98
CA LEU A 234 6.06 -20.81 15.37
C LEU A 234 6.52 -19.35 15.52
N ALA A 235 6.85 -18.91 16.73
CA ALA A 235 7.35 -17.56 16.98
C ALA A 235 8.66 -17.28 16.21
N THR A 236 9.51 -18.28 16.01
CA THR A 236 10.72 -18.16 15.18
C THR A 236 10.36 -17.94 13.71
N ILE A 237 9.36 -18.65 13.16
CA ILE A 237 8.87 -18.42 11.80
C ILE A 237 8.27 -17.01 11.69
N LEU A 238 7.49 -16.58 12.67
CA LEU A 238 6.93 -15.21 12.69
C LEU A 238 8.03 -14.15 12.73
N SER A 239 9.08 -14.35 13.55
CA SER A 239 10.27 -13.47 13.56
C SER A 239 10.94 -13.42 12.19
N PHE A 240 11.05 -14.54 11.48
CA PHE A 240 11.64 -14.60 10.15
C PHE A 240 10.86 -13.80 9.12
N ILE A 241 9.54 -13.82 9.15
CA ILE A 241 8.68 -13.05 8.22
C ILE A 241 8.30 -11.65 8.73
N ASN A 242 8.77 -11.24 9.92
CA ASN A 242 8.56 -9.90 10.47
C ASN A 242 9.58 -8.93 9.88
N THR A 243 9.22 -8.26 8.81
CA THR A 243 10.07 -7.31 8.08
C THR A 243 9.55 -5.90 8.23
N GLU A 244 10.48 -4.90 8.17
CA GLU A 244 10.13 -3.49 8.35
C GLU A 244 9.40 -2.92 7.13
N LYS A 245 8.26 -2.26 7.42
CA LYS A 245 7.37 -1.64 6.42
C LYS A 245 7.58 -0.13 6.29
N TYR A 246 8.13 0.53 7.31
CA TYR A 246 8.21 1.98 7.38
C TYR A 246 9.60 2.49 7.80
N PRO A 247 10.52 2.74 6.86
CA PRO A 247 10.44 2.55 5.40
C PRO A 247 10.38 1.07 5.01
N PRO A 248 9.78 0.74 3.84
CA PRO A 248 9.71 -0.65 3.43
C PRO A 248 11.12 -1.15 3.10
N SER A 249 11.59 -2.13 3.85
CA SER A 249 12.89 -2.74 3.62
C SER A 249 12.92 -3.54 2.30
N LEU A 250 14.09 -3.81 1.76
CA LEU A 250 14.25 -4.69 0.60
C LEU A 250 13.59 -6.05 0.86
N LEU A 251 13.79 -6.60 2.07
CA LEU A 251 13.20 -7.89 2.44
C LEU A 251 11.68 -7.82 2.54
N PHE A 252 11.10 -6.72 3.03
CA PHE A 252 9.65 -6.50 2.98
C PHE A 252 9.13 -6.48 1.54
N LEU A 253 9.82 -5.77 0.64
CA LEU A 253 9.43 -5.71 -0.78
C LEU A 253 9.55 -7.08 -1.45
N MET A 254 10.62 -7.84 -1.20
CA MET A 254 10.78 -9.17 -1.78
C MET A 254 9.74 -10.18 -1.24
N MET A 255 9.48 -10.15 0.08
CA MET A 255 8.49 -11.00 0.74
C MET A 255 7.08 -10.78 0.19
N THR A 256 6.75 -9.55 -0.19
CA THR A 256 5.40 -9.20 -0.63
C THR A 256 5.25 -9.25 -2.16
N LEU A 257 6.21 -8.73 -2.92
CA LEU A 257 6.12 -8.66 -4.39
C LEU A 257 6.32 -10.03 -5.06
N GLY A 258 7.20 -10.89 -4.52
CA GLY A 258 7.41 -12.22 -5.07
C GLY A 258 6.12 -13.04 -5.13
N PRO A 259 5.47 -13.33 -3.99
CA PRO A 259 4.17 -14.01 -3.98
C PRO A 259 3.07 -13.24 -4.73
N SER A 260 3.08 -11.90 -4.72
CA SER A 260 2.08 -11.10 -5.46
C SER A 260 2.14 -11.35 -6.96
N LEU A 261 3.34 -11.51 -7.54
CA LEU A 261 3.50 -11.85 -8.97
C LEU A 261 3.00 -13.27 -9.27
N MET A 262 3.28 -14.23 -8.38
CA MET A 262 2.75 -15.59 -8.53
C MET A 262 1.22 -15.62 -8.43
N LEU A 263 0.63 -14.86 -7.50
CA LEU A 263 -0.81 -14.71 -7.36
C LEU A 263 -1.43 -14.03 -8.59
N LEU A 264 -0.76 -13.03 -9.16
CA LEU A 264 -1.22 -12.38 -10.38
C LEU A 264 -1.35 -13.39 -11.53
N ALA A 265 -0.37 -14.31 -11.69
CA ALA A 265 -0.43 -15.38 -12.67
C ALA A 265 -1.53 -16.40 -12.35
N ALA A 266 -1.70 -16.78 -11.08
CA ALA A 266 -2.72 -17.75 -10.64
C ALA A 266 -4.13 -17.23 -10.89
N PHE A 267 -4.38 -15.94 -10.63
CA PHE A 267 -5.69 -15.32 -10.77
C PHE A 267 -6.19 -15.24 -12.22
N GLU A 268 -5.33 -15.38 -13.22
CA GLU A 268 -5.78 -15.42 -14.62
C GLU A 268 -6.74 -16.59 -14.92
N HIS A 269 -6.67 -17.66 -14.14
CA HIS A 269 -7.57 -18.83 -14.30
C HIS A 269 -8.72 -18.87 -13.28
N THR A 270 -8.71 -17.96 -12.30
CA THR A 270 -9.71 -17.97 -11.25
C THR A 270 -11.07 -17.55 -11.79
N ARG A 271 -12.05 -18.45 -11.66
CA ARG A 271 -13.45 -18.26 -12.10
C ARG A 271 -14.39 -18.51 -10.94
N GLY A 272 -15.65 -18.10 -11.10
CA GLY A 272 -16.69 -18.33 -10.12
C GLY A 272 -17.18 -17.04 -9.46
N TRP A 273 -18.18 -17.18 -8.60
CA TRP A 273 -18.89 -16.05 -8.00
C TRP A 273 -18.02 -15.22 -7.04
N ILE A 274 -17.13 -15.89 -6.27
CA ILE A 274 -16.19 -15.21 -5.37
C ILE A 274 -15.21 -14.34 -6.18
N ALA A 275 -14.61 -14.93 -7.23
CA ALA A 275 -13.69 -14.19 -8.10
C ALA A 275 -14.38 -12.99 -8.76
N GLY A 276 -15.62 -13.18 -9.23
CA GLY A 276 -16.44 -12.09 -9.81
C GLY A 276 -16.75 -10.99 -8.79
N GLY A 277 -17.04 -11.36 -7.55
CA GLY A 277 -17.26 -10.43 -6.44
C GLY A 277 -16.02 -9.60 -6.13
N LEU A 278 -14.88 -10.26 -5.95
CA LEU A 278 -13.60 -9.60 -5.68
C LEU A 278 -13.14 -8.71 -6.85
N ALA A 279 -13.37 -9.16 -8.10
CA ALA A 279 -13.07 -8.37 -9.29
C ALA A 279 -13.92 -7.08 -9.36
N THR A 280 -15.13 -7.07 -8.79
CA THR A 280 -15.96 -5.86 -8.72
C THR A 280 -15.27 -4.76 -7.93
N PHE A 281 -14.66 -5.07 -6.79
CA PHE A 281 -13.86 -4.11 -6.02
C PHE A 281 -12.64 -3.60 -6.81
N GLY A 282 -11.98 -4.49 -7.57
CA GLY A 282 -10.82 -4.14 -8.38
C GLY A 282 -11.12 -3.26 -9.60
N ARG A 283 -12.37 -3.21 -10.07
CA ARG A 283 -12.79 -2.34 -11.19
C ARG A 283 -12.90 -0.87 -10.80
N VAL A 284 -13.07 -0.59 -9.52
CA VAL A 284 -13.28 0.77 -8.97
C VAL A 284 -12.37 1.02 -7.75
N PRO A 285 -11.05 0.84 -7.90
CA PRO A 285 -10.14 0.75 -6.76
C PRO A 285 -10.08 2.05 -5.95
N PHE A 286 -10.10 3.20 -6.60
CA PHE A 286 -10.02 4.49 -5.93
C PHE A 286 -11.33 4.83 -5.21
N PHE A 287 -12.47 4.59 -5.84
CA PHE A 287 -13.78 4.74 -5.20
C PHE A 287 -13.89 3.84 -3.96
N TYR A 288 -13.49 2.56 -4.10
CA TYR A 288 -13.44 1.64 -2.96
C TYR A 288 -12.55 2.18 -1.84
N TYR A 289 -11.36 2.69 -2.20
CA TYR A 289 -10.42 3.21 -1.21
C TYR A 289 -11.01 4.36 -0.39
N VAL A 290 -11.65 5.31 -1.03
CA VAL A 290 -12.27 6.43 -0.33
C VAL A 290 -13.46 5.96 0.52
N VAL A 291 -14.40 5.26 -0.10
CA VAL A 291 -15.68 4.91 0.57
C VAL A 291 -15.47 3.96 1.74
N HIS A 292 -14.52 2.99 1.65
CA HIS A 292 -14.35 2.05 2.75
C HIS A 292 -13.82 2.72 4.03
N LEU A 293 -12.93 3.71 3.94
CA LEU A 293 -12.44 4.43 5.11
C LEU A 293 -13.58 5.17 5.82
N TYR A 294 -14.39 5.93 5.05
CA TYR A 294 -15.55 6.61 5.60
C TYR A 294 -16.56 5.63 6.24
N LEU A 295 -16.83 4.52 5.56
CA LEU A 295 -17.75 3.49 6.04
C LEU A 295 -17.25 2.83 7.33
N ILE A 296 -15.99 2.39 7.36
CA ILE A 296 -15.38 1.75 8.52
C ILE A 296 -15.41 2.69 9.72
N HIS A 297 -14.99 3.94 9.53
CA HIS A 297 -14.95 4.92 10.61
C HIS A 297 -16.36 5.26 11.12
N ALA A 298 -17.34 5.47 10.22
CA ALA A 298 -18.72 5.72 10.60
C ALA A 298 -19.33 4.54 11.38
N LEU A 299 -19.06 3.30 10.95
CA LEU A 299 -19.51 2.10 11.67
C LEU A 299 -18.84 1.94 13.03
N ALA A 300 -17.55 2.29 13.13
CA ALA A 300 -16.84 2.26 14.41
C ALA A 300 -17.43 3.27 15.41
N ILE A 301 -17.72 4.49 14.94
CA ILE A 301 -18.39 5.51 15.75
C ILE A 301 -19.79 5.03 16.18
N ALA A 302 -20.58 4.49 15.27
CA ALA A 302 -21.94 4.01 15.56
C ALA A 302 -21.91 2.86 16.59
N ALA A 303 -21.00 1.91 16.43
CA ALA A 303 -20.85 0.79 17.36
C ALA A 303 -20.44 1.25 18.77
N ALA A 304 -19.54 2.22 18.88
CA ALA A 304 -19.15 2.78 20.18
C ALA A 304 -20.24 3.65 20.81
N PHE A 305 -20.97 4.40 20.00
CA PHE A 305 -22.04 5.27 20.48
C PHE A 305 -23.19 4.46 21.06
N GLU A 306 -23.57 3.34 20.41
CA GLU A 306 -24.57 2.43 20.93
C GLU A 306 -24.12 1.70 22.21
N MET A 307 -22.84 1.28 22.27
CA MET A 307 -22.36 0.49 23.42
C MET A 307 -22.02 1.35 24.66
N VAL A 308 -21.57 2.60 24.48
CA VAL A 308 -20.93 3.35 25.58
C VAL A 308 -21.20 4.86 25.57
N GLY A 309 -21.81 5.43 24.55
CA GLY A 309 -22.08 6.88 24.45
C GLY A 309 -20.85 7.77 24.28
N VAL A 310 -19.71 7.21 23.83
CA VAL A 310 -18.43 7.90 23.64
C VAL A 310 -17.87 7.61 22.25
N LEU A 311 -17.23 8.59 21.63
CA LEU A 311 -16.53 8.41 20.34
C LEU A 311 -15.34 7.45 20.48
N VAL A 312 -15.29 6.39 19.68
CA VAL A 312 -14.23 5.34 19.69
C VAL A 312 -12.83 5.91 19.60
N ALA A 313 -12.63 6.96 18.81
CA ALA A 313 -11.32 7.58 18.62
C ALA A 313 -10.70 8.16 19.92
N ARG A 314 -11.45 8.20 21.02
CA ARG A 314 -11.01 8.76 22.31
C ARG A 314 -11.02 7.78 23.48
N ALA A 315 -11.47 6.55 23.25
CA ALA A 315 -11.60 5.54 24.32
C ALA A 315 -10.88 4.24 23.91
N PRO A 316 -9.58 4.12 24.14
CA PRO A 316 -8.79 2.94 23.76
C PRO A 316 -9.22 1.65 24.49
N GLU A 317 -10.09 1.77 25.48
CA GLU A 317 -10.64 0.63 26.23
C GLU A 317 -11.85 -0.01 25.54
N ILE A 318 -12.38 0.64 24.48
CA ILE A 318 -13.54 0.19 23.75
C ILE A 318 -13.10 -0.38 22.41
N GLY A 319 -13.43 -1.62 22.15
CA GLY A 319 -13.10 -2.25 20.88
C GLY A 319 -13.55 -3.70 20.86
N LEU A 320 -13.21 -4.38 19.80
CA LEU A 320 -13.54 -5.78 19.56
C LEU A 320 -12.29 -6.64 19.62
N GLY A 321 -12.43 -7.84 20.16
CA GLY A 321 -11.42 -8.88 19.93
C GLY A 321 -11.38 -9.29 18.44
N LEU A 322 -10.34 -10.02 18.06
CA LEU A 322 -10.06 -10.38 16.66
C LEU A 322 -11.27 -11.03 15.93
N PRO A 323 -12.07 -11.95 16.53
CA PRO A 323 -13.28 -12.46 15.87
C PRO A 323 -14.30 -11.37 15.52
N GLY A 324 -14.48 -10.38 16.40
CA GLY A 324 -15.35 -9.23 16.16
C GLY A 324 -14.82 -8.33 15.03
N VAL A 325 -13.51 -8.14 14.93
CA VAL A 325 -12.87 -7.42 13.83
C VAL A 325 -13.14 -8.11 12.49
N TYR A 326 -13.03 -9.45 12.44
CA TYR A 326 -13.35 -10.22 11.22
C TYR A 326 -14.84 -10.11 10.85
N LEU A 327 -15.74 -10.15 11.84
CA LEU A 327 -17.16 -9.95 11.59
C LEU A 327 -17.45 -8.55 11.03
N ALA A 328 -16.90 -7.51 11.66
CA ALA A 328 -17.02 -6.13 11.18
C ALA A 328 -16.48 -5.97 9.75
N TRP A 329 -15.32 -6.59 9.45
CA TRP A 329 -14.77 -6.62 8.11
C TRP A 329 -15.71 -7.26 7.08
N LEU A 330 -16.35 -8.39 7.41
CA LEU A 330 -17.32 -9.04 6.51
C LEU A 330 -18.56 -8.15 6.28
N VAL A 331 -19.03 -7.46 7.31
CA VAL A 331 -20.12 -6.47 7.20
C VAL A 331 -19.71 -5.33 6.27
N VAL A 332 -18.52 -4.78 6.45
CA VAL A 332 -17.97 -3.73 5.58
C VAL A 332 -17.91 -4.19 4.12
N LEU A 333 -17.42 -5.40 3.85
CA LEU A 333 -17.39 -5.94 2.47
C LEU A 333 -18.79 -6.11 1.89
N ALA A 334 -19.75 -6.60 2.69
CA ALA A 334 -21.14 -6.77 2.26
C ALA A 334 -21.79 -5.44 1.89
N LEU A 335 -21.55 -4.38 2.67
CA LEU A 335 -22.07 -3.03 2.40
C LEU A 335 -21.38 -2.36 1.20
N LEU A 336 -20.07 -2.57 1.04
CA LEU A 336 -19.30 -2.00 -0.09
C LEU A 336 -19.65 -2.67 -1.43
N TYR A 337 -20.02 -3.94 -1.43
CA TYR A 337 -20.26 -4.66 -2.67
C TYR A 337 -21.31 -4.03 -3.58
N PRO A 338 -22.55 -3.74 -3.12
CA PRO A 338 -23.56 -3.09 -3.95
C PRO A 338 -23.13 -1.68 -4.40
N LEU A 339 -22.44 -0.91 -3.57
CA LEU A 339 -21.94 0.41 -3.90
C LEU A 339 -20.89 0.34 -5.03
N CYS A 340 -19.93 -0.57 -4.91
CA CYS A 340 -18.90 -0.76 -5.93
C CYS A 340 -19.47 -1.32 -7.24
N ARG A 341 -20.45 -2.21 -7.17
CA ARG A 341 -21.15 -2.74 -8.34
C ARG A 341 -21.92 -1.65 -9.07
N TRP A 342 -22.65 -0.81 -8.34
CA TRP A 342 -23.35 0.35 -8.89
C TRP A 342 -22.37 1.31 -9.57
N PHE A 343 -21.31 1.71 -8.86
CA PHE A 343 -20.33 2.67 -9.38
C PHE A 343 -19.57 2.13 -10.60
N ALA A 344 -19.22 0.84 -10.61
CA ALA A 344 -18.62 0.19 -11.77
C ALA A 344 -19.54 0.26 -13.00
N GLY A 345 -20.85 0.08 -12.80
CA GLY A 345 -21.86 0.26 -13.86
C GLY A 345 -21.98 1.70 -14.36
N VAL A 346 -21.90 2.70 -13.46
CA VAL A 346 -21.87 4.13 -13.83
C VAL A 346 -20.61 4.42 -14.65
N LYS A 347 -19.43 4.02 -14.13
CA LYS A 347 -18.15 4.26 -14.80
C LYS A 347 -18.07 3.61 -16.20
N ALA A 348 -18.66 2.44 -16.39
CA ALA A 348 -18.70 1.78 -17.68
C ALA A 348 -19.54 2.49 -18.74
N ARG A 349 -20.55 3.27 -18.32
CA ARG A 349 -21.45 4.04 -19.21
C ARG A 349 -20.97 5.47 -19.49
N ARG A 350 -20.06 5.99 -18.66
CA ARG A 350 -19.55 7.34 -18.75
C ARG A 350 -18.20 7.38 -19.45
N LYS A 351 -18.00 8.33 -20.35
CA LYS A 351 -16.79 8.47 -21.17
C LYS A 351 -16.03 9.77 -20.91
N GLU A 352 -16.55 10.63 -20.05
CA GLU A 352 -15.93 11.91 -19.74
C GLU A 352 -14.55 11.67 -19.07
N TRP A 353 -13.57 12.45 -19.44
CA TRP A 353 -12.16 12.26 -19.04
C TRP A 353 -11.93 12.18 -17.51
N TRP A 354 -12.72 12.92 -16.73
CA TRP A 354 -12.58 12.98 -15.28
C TRP A 354 -13.00 11.68 -14.56
N TRP A 355 -13.82 10.82 -15.19
CA TRP A 355 -14.12 9.50 -14.65
C TRP A 355 -12.90 8.58 -14.57
N SER A 356 -11.83 8.90 -15.32
CA SER A 356 -10.57 8.18 -15.23
C SER A 356 -9.84 8.45 -13.92
N TYR A 357 -10.19 9.53 -13.22
CA TYR A 357 -9.60 9.91 -11.94
C TYR A 357 -10.29 9.25 -10.72
N LEU A 358 -11.49 8.72 -10.93
CA LEU A 358 -12.32 7.98 -9.97
C LEU A 358 -12.28 6.46 -10.30
#